data_f9b8d624a3f817c3957019e7ad5174ef
#
_entry.id   f9b8d624a3f817c3957019e7ad5174ef
#
_cell.length_a   1.000
_cell.length_b   1.000
_cell.length_c   1.000
_cell.angle_alpha   90.00
_cell.angle_beta   90.00
_cell.angle_gamma   90.00
#
_symmetry.space_group_name_H-M   'P 1'
#
loop_
_entity.id
_entity.type
_entity.pdbx_description
1 polymer ?
#
loop_
_entity_poly.entity_id
_entity_poly.type
_entity_poly.pdbx_seq_one_letter_code
_entity_poly.pdbx_strand_id
1 'polypeptide(L)'
;MNLPKIELHLHLEGAAPPAFVRGLAAEKKIDISGIFDERGNYAYTDFWHFLKVYEAASSVLTTPADYARLTRAVLAESAAAGVIYSECFLSPDFCGGRDVGAWREYLHAIREAAEEAERQDGITLRGIVTPIRHFGPGK
;
A
#
# COMPACT_ATOMS: atom_id res chain seq x y z
N MET A 1 -2.04 -24.66 15.80
CA MET A 1 -3.15 -23.70 15.96
C MET A 1 -2.65 -22.30 15.59
N ASN A 2 -3.24 -21.70 14.57
CA ASN A 2 -2.90 -20.34 14.21
C ASN A 2 -3.67 -19.35 15.11
N LEU A 3 -2.93 -18.64 15.96
CA LEU A 3 -3.52 -17.58 16.76
C LEU A 3 -3.89 -16.40 15.85
N PRO A 4 -5.05 -15.76 16.05
CA PRO A 4 -5.37 -14.54 15.34
C PRO A 4 -4.37 -13.44 15.69
N LYS A 5 -3.99 -12.66 14.67
CA LYS A 5 -2.99 -11.59 14.78
C LYS A 5 -3.63 -10.25 14.50
N ILE A 6 -3.03 -9.20 15.06
CA ILE A 6 -3.35 -7.82 14.73
C ILE A 6 -2.10 -7.10 14.27
N GLU A 7 -2.26 -6.23 13.26
CA GLU A 7 -1.22 -5.38 12.73
C GLU A 7 -1.60 -3.91 12.98
N LEU A 8 -0.81 -3.20 13.79
CA LEU A 8 -1.13 -1.84 14.23
C LEU A 8 -0.26 -0.75 13.60
N HIS A 9 0.73 -1.13 12.79
CA HIS A 9 1.63 -0.17 12.17
C HIS A 9 2.00 -0.60 10.75
N LEU A 10 1.11 -0.30 9.82
CA LEU A 10 1.28 -0.67 8.43
C LEU A 10 1.12 0.56 7.53
N HIS A 11 2.10 0.81 6.69
CA HIS A 11 1.97 1.75 5.59
C HIS A 11 1.47 0.97 4.37
N LEU A 12 0.35 1.38 3.80
CA LEU A 12 -0.31 0.59 2.74
C LEU A 12 0.63 0.36 1.54
N GLU A 13 1.30 1.40 1.07
CA GLU A 13 2.26 1.30 -0.03
C GLU A 13 3.47 0.43 0.34
N GLY A 14 3.95 0.56 1.57
CA GLY A 14 5.09 -0.21 2.06
C GLY A 14 4.81 -1.70 2.23
N ALA A 15 3.54 -2.07 2.34
CA ALA A 15 3.11 -3.46 2.43
C ALA A 15 2.83 -4.09 1.07
N ALA A 16 2.96 -3.35 -0.02
CA ALA A 16 2.69 -3.85 -1.37
C ALA A 16 3.52 -5.10 -1.68
N PRO A 17 2.89 -6.23 -2.00
CA PRO A 17 3.63 -7.43 -2.39
C PRO A 17 4.51 -7.16 -3.62
N PRO A 18 5.77 -7.62 -3.66
CA PRO A 18 6.64 -7.38 -4.81
C PRO A 18 6.05 -7.84 -6.13
N ALA A 19 5.37 -8.97 -6.15
CA ALA A 19 4.72 -9.50 -7.35
C ALA A 19 3.59 -8.57 -7.84
N PHE A 20 2.83 -7.96 -6.95
CA PHE A 20 1.80 -6.99 -7.28
C PHE A 20 2.41 -5.75 -7.95
N VAL A 21 3.47 -5.20 -7.37
CA VAL A 21 4.15 -4.00 -7.90
C VAL A 21 4.77 -4.29 -9.26
N ARG A 22 5.43 -5.45 -9.43
CA ARG A 22 5.97 -5.87 -10.73
C ARG A 22 4.88 -6.00 -11.80
N GLY A 23 3.76 -6.62 -11.46
CA GLY A 23 2.63 -6.78 -12.37
C GLY A 23 2.05 -5.44 -12.81
N LEU A 24 1.83 -4.53 -11.86
CA LEU A 24 1.29 -3.21 -12.15
C LEU A 24 2.27 -2.36 -12.98
N ALA A 25 3.56 -2.44 -12.68
CA ALA A 25 4.61 -1.77 -13.45
C ALA A 25 4.63 -2.26 -14.90
N ALA A 26 4.49 -3.56 -15.11
CA ALA A 26 4.43 -4.15 -16.44
C ALA A 26 3.20 -3.66 -17.22
N GLU A 27 2.03 -3.63 -16.58
CA GLU A 27 0.80 -3.10 -17.18
C GLU A 27 0.96 -1.65 -17.64
N LYS A 28 1.63 -0.83 -16.82
CA LYS A 28 1.84 0.60 -17.08
C LYS A 28 3.08 0.92 -17.90
N LYS A 29 3.89 -0.10 -18.23
CA LYS A 29 5.17 0.04 -18.94
C LYS A 29 6.15 0.97 -18.20
N ILE A 30 6.19 0.86 -16.88
CA ILE A 30 7.11 1.58 -16.01
C ILE A 30 8.26 0.64 -15.63
N ASP A 31 9.49 1.04 -15.89
CA ASP A 31 10.67 0.26 -15.51
C ASP A 31 11.09 0.56 -14.07
N ILE A 32 10.88 -0.41 -13.19
CA ILE A 32 11.33 -0.40 -11.80
C ILE A 32 12.18 -1.63 -11.46
N SER A 33 12.76 -2.29 -12.47
CA SER A 33 13.50 -3.55 -12.30
C SER A 33 14.66 -3.44 -11.30
N GLY A 34 15.27 -2.26 -11.18
CA GLY A 34 16.40 -2.02 -10.28
C GLY A 34 16.12 -2.11 -8.78
N ILE A 35 14.85 -2.22 -8.38
CA ILE A 35 14.49 -2.31 -6.95
C ILE A 35 14.28 -3.74 -6.45
N PHE A 36 14.45 -4.74 -7.31
CA PHE A 36 14.25 -6.16 -6.98
C PHE A 36 15.56 -6.95 -7.02
N ASP A 37 15.64 -7.96 -6.17
CA ASP A 37 16.71 -8.96 -6.22
C ASP A 37 16.40 -10.05 -7.28
N GLU A 38 17.30 -11.04 -7.39
CA GLU A 38 17.16 -12.15 -8.34
C GLU A 38 15.91 -13.00 -8.10
N ARG A 39 15.38 -12.99 -6.87
CA ARG A 39 14.18 -13.71 -6.48
C ARG A 39 12.91 -12.88 -6.70
N GLY A 40 13.06 -11.62 -7.12
CA GLY A 40 11.96 -10.70 -7.32
C GLY A 40 11.42 -10.05 -6.04
N ASN A 41 12.17 -10.10 -4.95
CA ASN A 41 11.86 -9.39 -3.72
C ASN A 41 12.50 -8.01 -3.72
N TYR A 42 11.99 -7.10 -2.89
CA TYR A 42 12.61 -5.78 -2.74
C TYR A 42 14.03 -5.91 -2.22
N ALA A 43 14.96 -5.18 -2.83
CA ALA A 43 16.39 -5.19 -2.47
C ALA A 43 16.83 -3.78 -2.08
N TYR A 44 17.40 -3.64 -0.89
CA TYR A 44 18.01 -2.39 -0.43
C TYR A 44 19.18 -2.69 0.50
N THR A 45 20.17 -1.78 0.54
CA THR A 45 21.42 -1.97 1.28
C THR A 45 21.49 -1.12 2.56
N ASP A 46 20.78 0.00 2.59
CA ASP A 46 20.71 0.92 3.72
C ASP A 46 19.39 1.68 3.75
N PHE A 47 19.21 2.54 4.75
CA PHE A 47 17.97 3.29 4.93
C PHE A 47 17.65 4.24 3.75
N TRP A 48 18.66 4.90 3.20
CA TRP A 48 18.46 5.80 2.07
C TRP A 48 18.07 5.04 0.80
N HIS A 49 18.70 3.89 0.58
CA HIS A 49 18.31 3.00 -0.51
C HIS A 49 16.89 2.45 -0.30
N PHE A 50 16.54 2.09 0.94
CA PHE A 50 15.17 1.69 1.28
C PHE A 50 14.14 2.75 0.88
N LEU A 51 14.38 4.03 1.18
CA LEU A 51 13.46 5.11 0.79
C LEU A 51 13.31 5.23 -0.72
N LYS A 52 14.39 5.06 -1.48
CA LYS A 52 14.34 5.06 -2.95
C LYS A 52 13.53 3.88 -3.50
N VAL A 53 13.71 2.71 -2.93
CA VAL A 53 12.92 1.51 -3.28
C VAL A 53 11.45 1.74 -2.98
N TYR A 54 11.13 2.31 -1.83
CA TYR A 54 9.78 2.66 -1.44
C TYR A 54 9.14 3.65 -2.42
N GLU A 55 9.83 4.73 -2.78
CA GLU A 55 9.35 5.72 -3.75
C GLU A 55 9.11 5.09 -5.12
N ALA A 56 10.05 4.26 -5.59
CA ALA A 56 9.91 3.58 -6.87
C ALA A 56 8.72 2.61 -6.89
N ALA A 57 8.55 1.83 -5.83
CA ALA A 57 7.40 0.93 -5.70
C ALA A 57 6.08 1.72 -5.67
N SER A 58 6.05 2.85 -4.96
CA SER A 58 4.87 3.70 -4.87
C SER A 58 4.57 4.43 -6.17
N SER A 59 5.55 4.64 -7.04
CA SER A 59 5.39 5.37 -8.32
C SER A 59 4.43 4.70 -9.29
N VAL A 60 4.19 3.40 -9.16
CA VAL A 60 3.23 2.67 -10.00
C VAL A 60 1.78 2.85 -9.56
N LEU A 61 1.55 3.36 -8.35
CA LEU A 61 0.25 3.59 -7.75
C LEU A 61 -0.24 5.00 -8.10
N THR A 62 -0.90 5.16 -9.22
CA THR A 62 -1.22 6.48 -9.76
C THR A 62 -2.71 6.82 -9.76
N THR A 63 -3.59 5.85 -9.45
CA THR A 63 -5.04 6.03 -9.50
C THR A 63 -5.75 5.44 -8.28
N PRO A 64 -6.97 5.89 -7.96
CA PRO A 64 -7.79 5.23 -6.93
C PRO A 64 -8.00 3.73 -7.18
N ALA A 65 -8.17 3.32 -8.44
CA ALA A 65 -8.31 1.91 -8.80
C ALA A 65 -7.05 1.11 -8.46
N ASP A 66 -5.86 1.68 -8.63
CA ASP A 66 -4.60 1.04 -8.23
C ASP A 66 -4.56 0.80 -6.73
N TYR A 67 -5.00 1.78 -5.94
CA TYR A 67 -5.07 1.66 -4.48
C TYR A 67 -6.13 0.66 -4.02
N ALA A 68 -7.24 0.53 -4.73
CA ALA A 68 -8.21 -0.53 -4.46
C ALA A 68 -7.59 -1.92 -4.68
N ARG A 69 -6.87 -2.11 -5.78
CA ARG A 69 -6.14 -3.35 -6.07
C ARG A 69 -5.05 -3.63 -5.03
N LEU A 70 -4.28 -2.61 -4.65
CA LEU A 70 -3.27 -2.70 -3.60
C LEU A 70 -3.89 -3.15 -2.28
N THR A 71 -5.00 -2.52 -1.88
CA THR A 71 -5.70 -2.83 -0.63
C THR A 71 -6.13 -4.30 -0.61
N ARG A 72 -6.70 -4.80 -1.69
CA ARG A 72 -7.09 -6.22 -1.79
C ARG A 72 -5.88 -7.14 -1.68
N ALA A 73 -4.79 -6.84 -2.38
CA ALA A 73 -3.58 -7.66 -2.36
C ALA A 73 -2.95 -7.71 -0.95
N VAL A 74 -2.83 -6.56 -0.30
CA VAL A 74 -2.26 -6.46 1.05
C VAL A 74 -3.13 -7.20 2.07
N LEU A 75 -4.44 -6.99 2.04
CA LEU A 75 -5.35 -7.63 2.99
C LEU A 75 -5.48 -9.13 2.76
N ALA A 76 -5.44 -9.59 1.53
CA ALA A 76 -5.43 -11.02 1.22
C ALA A 76 -4.18 -11.71 1.78
N GLU A 77 -3.01 -11.10 1.61
CA GLU A 77 -1.74 -11.62 2.15
C GLU A 77 -1.75 -11.61 3.69
N SER A 78 -2.23 -10.53 4.30
CA SER A 78 -2.35 -10.40 5.75
C SER A 78 -3.32 -11.44 6.33
N ALA A 79 -4.48 -11.61 5.71
CA ALA A 79 -5.47 -12.61 6.13
C ALA A 79 -4.92 -14.04 6.01
N ALA A 80 -4.18 -14.34 4.94
CA ALA A 80 -3.51 -15.64 4.77
C ALA A 80 -2.48 -15.91 5.88
N ALA A 81 -1.87 -14.86 6.45
CA ALA A 81 -0.95 -14.95 7.57
C ALA A 81 -1.64 -14.99 8.95
N GLY A 82 -2.98 -14.95 8.99
CA GLY A 82 -3.76 -15.01 10.23
C GLY A 82 -4.10 -13.66 10.84
N VAL A 83 -3.89 -12.55 10.13
CA VAL A 83 -4.27 -11.20 10.60
C VAL A 83 -5.79 -11.03 10.46
N ILE A 84 -6.45 -10.61 11.53
CA ILE A 84 -7.89 -10.36 11.56
C ILE A 84 -8.25 -8.87 11.66
N TYR A 85 -7.31 -8.05 12.07
CA TYR A 85 -7.47 -6.61 12.22
C TYR A 85 -6.17 -5.90 11.88
N SER A 86 -6.28 -4.84 11.09
CA SER A 86 -5.12 -4.04 10.70
C SER A 86 -5.46 -2.54 10.76
N GLU A 87 -4.53 -1.76 11.28
CA GLU A 87 -4.53 -0.32 11.18
C GLU A 87 -3.43 0.11 10.20
N CYS A 88 -3.79 0.88 9.18
CA CYS A 88 -2.82 1.33 8.21
C CYS A 88 -2.76 2.84 8.08
N PHE A 89 -1.56 3.34 7.85
CA PHE A 89 -1.31 4.75 7.60
C PHE A 89 -1.58 5.06 6.13
N LEU A 90 -2.39 6.09 5.89
CA LEU A 90 -2.75 6.58 4.57
C LEU A 90 -2.30 8.02 4.44
N SER A 91 -1.52 8.33 3.41
CA SER A 91 -0.99 9.67 3.19
C SER A 91 -1.74 10.40 2.09
N PRO A 92 -2.30 11.60 2.37
CA PRO A 92 -2.87 12.45 1.33
C PRO A 92 -1.86 12.88 0.27
N ASP A 93 -0.57 12.87 0.60
CA ASP A 93 0.49 13.21 -0.35
C ASP A 93 0.57 12.20 -1.49
N PHE A 94 0.49 10.91 -1.18
CA PHE A 94 0.48 9.83 -2.18
C PHE A 94 -0.90 9.62 -2.79
N CYS A 95 -1.95 9.85 -2.01
CA CYS A 95 -3.33 9.63 -2.43
C CYS A 95 -3.97 10.93 -2.87
N GLY A 96 -3.57 11.44 -4.03
CA GLY A 96 -4.17 12.61 -4.63
C GLY A 96 -3.35 13.90 -4.53
N GLY A 97 -2.10 13.86 -4.06
CA GLY A 97 -1.19 15.01 -4.04
C GLY A 97 -1.73 16.19 -3.22
N ARG A 98 -2.40 15.92 -2.11
CA ARG A 98 -3.03 16.89 -1.21
C ARG A 98 -4.27 17.61 -1.77
N ASP A 99 -4.81 17.15 -2.89
CA ASP A 99 -6.11 17.62 -3.38
C ASP A 99 -7.24 16.90 -2.64
N VAL A 100 -8.16 17.66 -2.03
CA VAL A 100 -9.22 17.09 -1.20
C VAL A 100 -10.21 16.23 -2.00
N GLY A 101 -10.53 16.65 -3.23
CA GLY A 101 -11.40 15.89 -4.12
C GLY A 101 -10.80 14.54 -4.48
N ALA A 102 -9.54 14.55 -4.91
CA ALA A 102 -8.80 13.34 -5.23
C ALA A 102 -8.63 12.45 -4.00
N TRP A 103 -8.30 13.02 -2.85
CA TRP A 103 -8.20 12.29 -1.58
C TRP A 103 -9.47 11.50 -1.26
N ARG A 104 -10.63 12.12 -1.44
CA ARG A 104 -11.93 11.45 -1.23
C ARG A 104 -12.11 10.25 -2.16
N GLU A 105 -11.72 10.38 -3.43
CA GLU A 105 -11.81 9.28 -4.40
C GLU A 105 -10.91 8.11 -4.00
N TYR A 106 -9.68 8.39 -3.58
CA TYR A 106 -8.77 7.36 -3.07
C TYR A 106 -9.34 6.67 -1.83
N LEU A 107 -9.82 7.43 -0.85
CA LEU A 107 -10.41 6.87 0.37
C LEU A 107 -11.63 6.00 0.07
N HIS A 108 -12.48 6.43 -0.86
CA HIS A 108 -13.65 5.66 -1.27
C HIS A 108 -13.25 4.32 -1.89
N ALA A 109 -12.27 4.32 -2.79
CA ALA A 109 -11.78 3.11 -3.43
C ALA A 109 -11.14 2.13 -2.43
N ILE A 110 -10.32 2.66 -1.51
CA ILE A 110 -9.70 1.87 -0.44
C ILE A 110 -10.77 1.28 0.48
N ARG A 111 -11.76 2.07 0.86
CA ARG A 111 -12.86 1.63 1.73
C ARG A 111 -13.67 0.50 1.08
N GLU A 112 -14.05 0.63 -0.18
CA GLU A 112 -14.77 -0.44 -0.89
C GLU A 112 -13.97 -1.74 -0.93
N ALA A 113 -12.67 -1.64 -1.23
CA ALA A 113 -11.78 -2.80 -1.24
C ALA A 113 -11.64 -3.43 0.15
N ALA A 114 -11.56 -2.60 1.20
CA ALA A 114 -11.48 -3.07 2.59
C ALA A 114 -12.78 -3.76 3.04
N GLU A 115 -13.93 -3.24 2.66
CA GLU A 115 -15.24 -3.85 2.96
C GLU A 115 -15.39 -5.20 2.24
N GLU A 116 -14.90 -5.31 1.02
CA GLU A 116 -14.88 -6.57 0.27
C GLU A 116 -13.98 -7.61 0.97
N ALA A 117 -12.77 -7.20 1.39
CA ALA A 117 -11.85 -8.07 2.11
C ALA A 117 -12.44 -8.54 3.46
N GLU A 118 -13.17 -7.69 4.16
CA GLU A 118 -13.85 -8.06 5.40
C GLU A 118 -14.90 -9.14 5.16
N ARG A 119 -15.68 -9.01 4.10
CA ARG A 119 -16.68 -10.03 3.72
C ARG A 119 -16.06 -11.35 3.28
N GLN A 120 -14.98 -11.29 2.50
CA GLN A 120 -14.36 -12.49 1.91
C GLN A 120 -13.38 -13.18 2.83
N ASP A 121 -12.57 -12.42 3.54
CA ASP A 121 -11.42 -12.93 4.30
C ASP A 121 -11.52 -12.70 5.81
N GLY A 122 -12.54 -11.99 6.27
CA GLY A 122 -12.75 -11.74 7.70
C GLY A 122 -11.73 -10.81 8.35
N ILE A 123 -11.02 -10.00 7.54
CA ILE A 123 -10.05 -9.02 8.04
C ILE A 123 -10.65 -7.62 8.06
N THR A 124 -10.51 -6.92 9.19
CA THR A 124 -10.96 -5.54 9.36
C THR A 124 -9.80 -4.58 9.18
N LEU A 125 -9.96 -3.58 8.32
CA LEU A 125 -8.99 -2.50 8.13
C LEU A 125 -9.54 -1.17 8.67
N ARG A 126 -8.67 -0.43 9.38
CA ARG A 126 -8.92 0.97 9.78
C ARG A 126 -7.77 1.83 9.28
N GLY A 127 -8.09 3.01 8.77
CA GLY A 127 -7.12 3.96 8.23
C GLY A 127 -6.76 5.05 9.22
N ILE A 128 -5.50 5.44 9.22
CA ILE A 128 -4.97 6.57 10.00
C ILE A 128 -4.38 7.57 9.03
N VAL A 129 -4.88 8.79 9.01
CA VAL A 129 -4.37 9.85 8.13
C VAL A 129 -2.99 10.28 8.60
N THR A 130 -2.00 10.25 7.71
CA THR A 130 -0.62 10.52 8.04
C THR A 130 0.00 11.52 7.05
N PRO A 131 0.25 12.77 7.46
CA PRO A 131 1.01 13.72 6.65
C PRO A 131 2.49 13.32 6.63
N ILE A 132 3.17 13.59 5.52
CA ILE A 132 4.59 13.31 5.36
C ILE A 132 5.40 14.54 5.74
N ARG A 133 6.17 14.42 6.83
CA ARG A 133 6.88 15.55 7.44
C ARG A 133 7.80 16.30 6.46
N HIS A 134 8.60 15.58 5.69
CA HIS A 134 9.58 16.19 4.79
C HIS A 134 8.97 16.85 3.54
N PHE A 135 7.68 16.64 3.29
CA PHE A 135 6.94 17.36 2.25
C PHE A 135 6.41 18.72 2.76
N GLY A 136 6.63 19.04 4.02
CA GLY A 136 6.21 20.29 4.66
C GLY A 136 4.72 20.34 5.01
N PRO A 137 4.27 21.43 5.67
CA PRO A 137 2.86 21.59 5.99
C PRO A 137 2.02 21.77 4.74
N GLY A 138 0.84 21.16 4.74
CA GLY A 138 -0.15 21.37 3.70
C GLY A 138 -0.71 22.81 3.73
N LYS A 139 -1.19 23.28 2.59
CA LYS A 139 -1.95 24.54 2.50
C LYS A 139 -3.41 24.31 2.84
#